data_bfc50edf74874e354800fa0a6631ea3c
#
_entry.id   bfc50edf74874e354800fa0a6631ea3c
#
_cell.length_a   1.000
_cell.length_b   1.000
_cell.length_c   1.000
_cell.angle_alpha   90.00
_cell.angle_beta   90.00
_cell.angle_gamma   90.00
#
_symmetry.space_group_name_H-M   'P 1'
#
loop_
_entity.id
_entity.type
_entity.pdbx_description
1 polymer ?
#
loop_
_entity_poly.entity_id
_entity_poly.type
_entity_poly.pdbx_seq_one_letter_code
_entity_poly.pdbx_strand_id
1 'polypeptide(L)'
;MKKLFSICFCAVTLVGCAAGIKDSQPVQLASLKQPLCVTADLRKAPEDFSDAILASLKKRGIKARFVKFNELASCESILKANVRGNRAIIARGSLKVQQDKQVLGFVTYRRGGDEAERVKEVGLQGQTDLMINELFQ
;
A
#
# COMPACT_ATOMS: atom_id res chain seq x y z
N MET A 1 -9.40 -45.96 29.85
CA MET A 1 -9.62 -45.49 28.48
C MET A 1 -9.68 -43.96 28.46
N LYS A 2 -8.59 -43.33 28.03
CA LYS A 2 -8.57 -41.85 27.91
C LYS A 2 -8.94 -41.49 26.48
N LYS A 3 -10.12 -40.88 26.29
CA LYS A 3 -10.50 -40.31 25.01
C LYS A 3 -9.76 -38.98 24.84
N LEU A 4 -8.79 -38.98 23.96
CA LEU A 4 -8.15 -37.74 23.49
C LEU A 4 -9.15 -37.01 22.60
N PHE A 5 -9.75 -35.93 23.12
CA PHE A 5 -10.47 -34.96 22.31
C PHE A 5 -9.45 -34.10 21.58
N SER A 6 -9.21 -34.44 20.31
CA SER A 6 -8.46 -33.58 19.41
C SER A 6 -9.34 -32.37 19.07
N ILE A 7 -9.12 -31.26 19.74
CA ILE A 7 -9.75 -29.99 19.39
C ILE A 7 -9.00 -29.47 18.18
N CYS A 8 -9.59 -29.70 17.01
CA CYS A 8 -9.13 -29.06 15.77
C CYS A 8 -9.45 -27.56 15.86
N PHE A 9 -8.46 -26.77 16.22
CA PHE A 9 -8.56 -25.32 16.22
C PHE A 9 -8.48 -24.87 14.75
N CYS A 10 -9.63 -24.80 14.07
CA CYS A 10 -9.73 -24.11 12.79
C CYS A 10 -9.50 -22.64 13.04
N ALA A 11 -8.25 -22.19 12.86
CA ALA A 11 -7.96 -20.77 12.74
C ALA A 11 -8.61 -20.28 11.45
N VAL A 12 -9.83 -19.78 11.55
CA VAL A 12 -10.47 -19.03 10.48
C VAL A 12 -9.71 -17.71 10.39
N THR A 13 -8.73 -17.64 9.52
CA THR A 13 -8.15 -16.39 9.10
C THR A 13 -9.22 -15.63 8.32
N LEU A 14 -9.91 -14.74 9.01
CA LEU A 14 -10.77 -13.75 8.38
C LEU A 14 -9.83 -12.81 7.60
N VAL A 15 -9.59 -13.14 6.32
CA VAL A 15 -9.04 -12.18 5.37
C VAL A 15 -10.15 -11.19 5.08
N GLY A 16 -10.31 -10.20 5.97
CA GLY A 16 -11.19 -9.09 5.73
C GLY A 16 -10.59 -8.25 4.60
N CYS A 17 -11.22 -8.25 3.41
CA CYS A 17 -10.91 -7.26 2.39
C CYS A 17 -11.20 -5.88 2.97
N ALA A 18 -10.17 -5.06 3.21
CA ALA A 18 -10.37 -3.67 3.55
C ALA A 18 -11.15 -2.99 2.41
N ALA A 19 -12.12 -2.13 2.74
CA ALA A 19 -12.93 -1.42 1.76
C ALA A 19 -12.02 -0.65 0.77
N GLY A 20 -12.29 -0.79 -0.53
CA GLY A 20 -11.47 -0.19 -1.59
C GLY A 20 -10.28 -1.03 -2.06
N ILE A 21 -9.76 -1.92 -1.26
CA ILE A 21 -8.69 -2.84 -1.69
C ILE A 21 -9.29 -3.95 -2.55
N LYS A 22 -8.76 -4.11 -3.76
CA LYS A 22 -9.24 -5.12 -4.72
C LYS A 22 -8.36 -6.34 -4.77
N ASP A 23 -7.06 -6.14 -4.66
CA ASP A 23 -6.07 -7.22 -4.64
C ASP A 23 -4.83 -6.76 -3.88
N SER A 24 -4.17 -7.67 -3.22
CA SER A 24 -2.94 -7.36 -2.51
C SER A 24 -2.06 -8.58 -2.27
N GLN A 25 -0.77 -8.35 -2.30
CA GLN A 25 0.26 -9.26 -1.81
C GLN A 25 1.16 -8.42 -0.89
N PRO A 26 1.09 -8.61 0.44
CA PRO A 26 1.83 -7.76 1.36
C PRO A 26 3.34 -8.00 1.31
N VAL A 27 4.08 -6.93 1.58
CA VAL A 27 5.53 -6.94 1.77
C VAL A 27 5.82 -7.11 3.25
N GLN A 28 6.69 -8.05 3.59
CA GLN A 28 7.20 -8.19 4.96
C GLN A 28 8.21 -7.08 5.24
N LEU A 29 7.96 -6.26 6.25
CA LEU A 29 8.84 -5.13 6.59
C LEU A 29 10.28 -5.58 6.88
N ALA A 30 10.46 -6.75 7.50
CA ALA A 30 11.78 -7.30 7.80
C ALA A 30 12.61 -7.58 6.54
N SER A 31 11.99 -7.79 5.39
CA SER A 31 12.65 -8.06 4.12
C SER A 31 12.95 -6.80 3.31
N LEU A 32 12.43 -5.65 3.73
CA LEU A 32 12.54 -4.41 2.99
C LEU A 32 13.89 -3.73 3.27
N LYS A 33 14.66 -3.50 2.22
CA LYS A 33 15.87 -2.66 2.30
C LYS A 33 15.49 -1.18 2.26
N GLN A 34 15.97 -0.42 3.21
CA GLN A 34 15.70 1.01 3.32
C GLN A 34 16.97 1.83 3.02
N PRO A 35 16.85 3.05 2.52
CA PRO A 35 15.61 3.79 2.25
C PRO A 35 14.86 3.28 1.02
N LEU A 36 13.55 3.41 1.06
CA LEU A 36 12.66 3.09 -0.06
C LEU A 36 12.60 4.29 -1.03
N CYS A 37 12.91 4.06 -2.28
CA CYS A 37 12.72 5.07 -3.33
C CYS A 37 11.27 5.01 -3.82
N VAL A 38 10.58 6.14 -3.83
CA VAL A 38 9.21 6.25 -4.33
C VAL A 38 9.21 6.97 -5.67
N THR A 39 8.54 6.40 -6.65
CA THR A 39 8.32 7.03 -7.96
C THR A 39 6.85 6.92 -8.36
N ALA A 40 6.33 7.96 -9.00
CA ALA A 40 4.95 8.02 -9.46
C ALA A 40 4.82 8.98 -10.64
N ASP A 41 3.84 8.71 -11.51
CA ASP A 41 3.37 9.70 -12.47
C ASP A 41 2.35 10.60 -11.78
N LEU A 42 2.78 11.78 -11.39
CA LEU A 42 1.96 12.73 -10.63
C LEU A 42 0.95 13.51 -11.48
N ARG A 43 1.00 13.40 -12.80
CA ARG A 43 0.12 14.16 -13.71
C ARG A 43 -1.37 13.83 -13.53
N LYS A 44 -1.69 12.60 -13.15
CA LYS A 44 -3.06 12.11 -12.96
C LYS A 44 -3.40 11.80 -11.51
N ALA A 45 -2.46 12.00 -10.61
CA ALA A 45 -2.64 11.83 -9.18
C ALA A 45 -3.25 13.08 -8.53
N PRO A 46 -3.87 12.97 -7.35
CA PRO A 46 -4.23 14.12 -6.53
C PRO A 46 -3.03 15.02 -6.23
N GLU A 47 -3.26 16.31 -6.05
CA GLU A 47 -2.18 17.31 -5.87
C GLU A 47 -1.22 16.97 -4.74
N ASP A 48 -1.75 16.55 -3.59
CA ASP A 48 -0.95 16.26 -2.38
C ASP A 48 -0.57 14.78 -2.24
N PHE A 49 -0.67 13.99 -3.31
CA PHE A 49 -0.41 12.56 -3.25
C PHE A 49 1.03 12.23 -2.81
N SER A 50 2.02 12.98 -3.30
CA SER A 50 3.41 12.76 -2.93
C SER A 50 3.64 12.94 -1.43
N ASP A 51 3.08 13.99 -0.85
CA ASP A 51 3.19 14.25 0.60
C ASP A 51 2.41 13.21 1.39
N ALA A 52 1.22 12.83 0.93
CA ALA A 52 0.36 11.87 1.61
C ALA A 52 1.02 10.48 1.68
N ILE A 53 1.61 10.00 0.59
CA ILE A 53 2.26 8.69 0.58
C ILE A 53 3.52 8.67 1.44
N LEU A 54 4.33 9.72 1.42
CA LEU A 54 5.49 9.82 2.29
C LEU A 54 5.09 9.87 3.77
N ALA A 55 4.02 10.57 4.10
CA ALA A 55 3.49 10.60 5.47
C ALA A 55 2.99 9.21 5.91
N SER A 56 2.31 8.49 5.04
CA SER A 56 1.85 7.11 5.33
C SER A 56 3.02 6.16 5.57
N LEU A 57 4.07 6.24 4.76
CA LEU A 57 5.28 5.43 4.92
C LEU A 57 6.00 5.76 6.24
N LYS A 58 6.10 7.04 6.58
CA LYS A 58 6.69 7.48 7.85
C LYS A 58 5.93 6.94 9.06
N LYS A 59 4.60 6.92 9.02
CA LYS A 59 3.77 6.32 10.08
C LYS A 59 4.07 4.84 10.29
N ARG A 60 4.50 4.14 9.26
CA ARG A 60 4.91 2.72 9.31
C ARG A 60 6.38 2.54 9.70
N GLY A 61 7.10 3.62 10.00
CA GLY A 61 8.52 3.56 10.32
C GLY A 61 9.43 3.30 9.13
N ILE A 62 8.94 3.54 7.91
CA ILE A 62 9.69 3.31 6.68
C ILE A 62 10.35 4.62 6.25
N LYS A 63 11.67 4.59 6.09
CA LYS A 63 12.43 5.69 5.50
C LYS A 63 12.23 5.67 3.99
N ALA A 64 11.69 6.74 3.44
CA ALA A 64 11.37 6.85 2.02
C ALA A 64 11.64 8.25 1.49
N ARG A 65 11.93 8.32 0.19
CA ARG A 65 12.08 9.58 -0.54
C ARG A 65 11.55 9.45 -1.96
N PHE A 66 10.99 10.52 -2.48
CA PHE A 66 10.67 10.61 -3.90
C PHE A 66 11.93 10.75 -4.72
N VAL A 67 11.99 10.01 -5.83
CA VAL A 67 13.09 10.05 -6.79
C VAL A 67 12.57 10.25 -8.20
N LYS A 68 13.39 10.87 -9.03
CA LYS A 68 13.12 10.98 -10.47
C LYS A 68 13.42 9.64 -11.15
N PHE A 69 12.81 9.43 -12.30
CA PHE A 69 12.99 8.19 -13.06
C PHE A 69 14.47 7.87 -13.35
N ASN A 70 15.28 8.88 -13.65
CA ASN A 70 16.71 8.70 -13.92
C ASN A 70 17.56 8.38 -12.68
N GLU A 71 17.00 8.50 -11.48
CA GLU A 71 17.66 8.17 -10.20
C GLU A 71 17.38 6.75 -9.73
N LEU A 72 16.45 6.03 -10.38
CA LEU A 72 16.02 4.69 -9.93
C LEU A 72 17.13 3.65 -9.94
N ALA A 73 18.12 3.77 -10.81
CA ALA A 73 19.24 2.83 -10.90
C ALA A 73 20.06 2.74 -9.61
N SER A 74 20.06 3.80 -8.80
CA SER A 74 20.77 3.84 -7.50
C SER A 74 19.98 3.27 -6.33
N CYS A 75 18.73 2.86 -6.57
CA CYS A 75 17.81 2.40 -5.53
C CYS A 75 17.79 0.87 -5.44
N GLU A 76 17.96 0.33 -4.25
CA GLU A 76 17.80 -1.11 -4.00
C GLU A 76 16.32 -1.52 -3.93
N SER A 77 15.51 -0.69 -3.28
CA SER A 77 14.07 -0.91 -3.12
C SER A 77 13.29 0.25 -3.72
N ILE A 78 12.29 -0.06 -4.51
CA ILE A 78 11.51 0.92 -5.26
C ILE A 78 10.03 0.66 -5.03
N LEU A 79 9.30 1.71 -4.61
CA LEU A 79 7.84 1.74 -4.62
C LEU A 79 7.39 2.50 -5.87
N LYS A 80 6.75 1.77 -6.78
CA LYS A 80 6.13 2.36 -7.97
C LYS A 80 4.66 2.59 -7.70
N ALA A 81 4.23 3.83 -7.76
CA ALA A 81 2.84 4.22 -7.58
C ALA A 81 2.23 4.64 -8.93
N ASN A 82 1.08 4.06 -9.25
CA ASN A 82 0.26 4.45 -10.38
C ASN A 82 -1.12 4.79 -9.87
N VAL A 83 -1.37 6.08 -9.66
CA VAL A 83 -2.56 6.57 -8.98
C VAL A 83 -3.26 7.58 -9.87
N ARG A 84 -4.58 7.46 -9.96
CA ARG A 84 -5.45 8.38 -10.69
C ARG A 84 -6.58 8.86 -9.80
N GLY A 85 -6.90 10.12 -9.92
CA GLY A 85 -7.98 10.73 -9.16
C GLY A 85 -8.28 12.15 -9.62
N ASN A 86 -9.05 12.84 -8.81
CA ASN A 86 -9.23 14.27 -8.94
C ASN A 86 -8.20 15.01 -8.08
N ARG A 87 -8.37 16.32 -7.89
CA ARG A 87 -7.43 17.12 -7.08
C ARG A 87 -7.29 16.64 -5.64
N ALA A 88 -8.37 16.11 -5.08
CA ALA A 88 -8.48 15.87 -3.63
C ALA A 88 -8.40 14.40 -3.23
N ILE A 89 -8.81 13.46 -4.08
CA ILE A 89 -8.95 12.05 -3.72
C ILE A 89 -8.55 11.11 -4.84
N ILE A 90 -8.17 9.90 -4.46
CA ILE A 90 -7.84 8.81 -5.38
C ILE A 90 -9.13 8.14 -5.88
N ALA A 91 -9.26 7.96 -7.19
CA ALA A 91 -10.31 7.15 -7.78
C ALA A 91 -9.89 5.68 -7.89
N ARG A 92 -8.67 5.45 -8.34
CA ARG A 92 -8.05 4.12 -8.44
C ARG A 92 -6.54 4.22 -8.38
N GLY A 93 -5.89 3.16 -7.96
CA GLY A 93 -4.45 3.14 -7.91
C GLY A 93 -3.87 1.77 -7.68
N SER A 94 -2.59 1.66 -7.94
CA SER A 94 -1.79 0.50 -7.58
C SER A 94 -0.45 0.95 -7.03
N LEU A 95 0.02 0.23 -6.03
CA LEU A 95 1.36 0.37 -5.47
C LEU A 95 2.07 -0.96 -5.63
N LYS A 96 3.32 -0.93 -6.06
CA LYS A 96 4.14 -2.14 -6.23
C LYS A 96 5.54 -1.90 -5.69
N VAL A 97 6.02 -2.81 -4.88
CA VAL A 97 7.38 -2.79 -4.34
C VAL A 97 8.24 -3.76 -5.11
N GLN A 98 9.35 -3.26 -5.64
CA GLN A 98 10.40 -4.06 -6.28
C GLN A 98 11.71 -3.92 -5.52
N GLN A 99 12.43 -5.01 -5.38
CA GLN A 99 13.74 -5.07 -4.75
C GLN A 99 14.58 -6.09 -5.50
N ASP A 100 15.79 -5.70 -5.89
CA ASP A 100 16.70 -6.57 -6.66
C ASP A 100 16.01 -7.16 -7.92
N LYS A 101 15.24 -6.33 -8.62
CA LYS A 101 14.45 -6.69 -9.83
C LYS A 101 13.31 -7.69 -9.60
N GLN A 102 12.99 -8.00 -8.35
CA GLN A 102 11.88 -8.86 -8.00
C GLN A 102 10.74 -8.07 -7.36
N VAL A 103 9.50 -8.44 -7.67
CA VAL A 103 8.33 -7.88 -7.01
C VAL A 103 8.19 -8.52 -5.63
N LEU A 104 8.28 -7.71 -4.58
CA LEU A 104 8.06 -8.17 -3.20
C LEU A 104 6.59 -8.18 -2.82
N GLY A 105 5.81 -7.27 -3.37
CA GLY A 105 4.40 -7.18 -3.08
C GLY A 105 3.74 -6.04 -3.84
N PHE A 106 2.42 -6.00 -3.75
CA PHE A 106 1.61 -4.99 -4.41
C PHE A 106 0.27 -4.80 -3.70
N VAL A 107 -0.40 -3.70 -3.99
CA VAL A 107 -1.78 -3.44 -3.61
C VAL A 107 -2.49 -2.72 -4.75
N THR A 108 -3.74 -3.09 -5.01
CA THR A 108 -4.62 -2.38 -5.93
C THR A 108 -5.82 -1.84 -5.17
N TYR A 109 -6.22 -0.63 -5.54
CA TYR A 109 -7.27 0.13 -4.87
C TYR A 109 -8.23 0.72 -5.89
N ARG A 110 -9.52 0.71 -5.56
CA ARG A 110 -10.56 1.37 -6.34
C ARG A 110 -11.63 1.93 -5.40
N ARG A 111 -11.89 3.23 -5.52
CA ARG A 111 -12.98 3.87 -4.81
C ARG A 111 -14.31 3.51 -5.49
N GLY A 112 -15.30 3.11 -4.72
CA GLY A 112 -16.65 2.83 -5.21
C GLY A 112 -17.53 2.29 -4.10
N GLY A 113 -18.85 2.37 -4.26
CA GLY A 113 -19.80 1.87 -3.29
C GLY A 113 -19.58 2.47 -1.88
N ASP A 114 -19.49 1.61 -0.89
CA ASP A 114 -19.31 2.00 0.52
C ASP A 114 -18.01 2.78 0.78
N GLU A 115 -16.99 2.56 -0.03
CA GLU A 115 -15.73 3.28 0.08
C GLU A 115 -15.88 4.79 -0.19
N ALA A 116 -16.83 5.17 -1.04
CA ALA A 116 -17.07 6.58 -1.34
C ALA A 116 -17.48 7.38 -0.08
N GLU A 117 -18.24 6.78 0.83
CA GLU A 117 -18.63 7.42 2.09
C GLU A 117 -17.44 7.53 3.05
N ARG A 118 -16.65 6.46 3.18
CA ARG A 118 -15.45 6.48 4.01
C ARG A 118 -14.46 7.56 3.56
N VAL A 119 -14.27 7.73 2.27
CA VAL A 119 -13.34 8.71 1.70
C VAL A 119 -13.73 10.15 2.02
N LYS A 120 -15.02 10.45 2.13
CA LYS A 120 -15.49 11.80 2.56
C LYS A 120 -14.98 12.13 3.97
N GLU A 121 -14.85 11.14 4.84
CA GLU A 121 -14.38 11.31 6.22
C GLU A 121 -12.85 11.33 6.33
N VAL A 122 -12.18 10.42 5.65
CA VAL A 122 -10.74 10.20 5.84
C VAL A 122 -9.85 10.90 4.82
N GLY A 123 -10.40 11.29 3.66
CA GLY A 123 -9.70 12.02 2.60
C GLY A 123 -8.55 11.25 1.98
N LEU A 124 -7.70 11.98 1.25
CA LEU A 124 -6.54 11.45 0.56
C LEU A 124 -5.57 10.74 1.51
N GLN A 125 -5.29 11.33 2.68
CA GLN A 125 -4.38 10.73 3.65
C GLN A 125 -4.92 9.37 4.13
N GLY A 126 -6.21 9.26 4.40
CA GLY A 126 -6.83 7.99 4.78
C GLY A 126 -6.80 6.94 3.67
N GLN A 127 -6.93 7.35 2.41
CA GLN A 127 -6.80 6.44 1.26
C GLN A 127 -5.36 5.92 1.15
N THR A 128 -4.36 6.79 1.25
CA THR A 128 -2.95 6.37 1.20
C THR A 128 -2.56 5.54 2.42
N ASP A 129 -3.03 5.88 3.60
CA ASP A 129 -2.79 5.08 4.82
C ASP A 129 -3.34 3.65 4.66
N LEU A 130 -4.55 3.51 4.11
CA LEU A 130 -5.16 2.21 3.83
C LEU A 130 -4.29 1.37 2.89
N MET A 131 -3.87 1.94 1.78
CA MET A 131 -3.04 1.24 0.80
C MET A 131 -1.68 0.83 1.39
N ILE A 132 -1.03 1.73 2.11
CA ILE A 132 0.28 1.47 2.73
C ILE A 132 0.17 0.43 3.85
N ASN A 133 -0.87 0.49 4.68
CA ASN A 133 -1.08 -0.49 5.74
C ASN A 133 -1.37 -1.89 5.18
N GLU A 134 -2.05 -1.97 4.05
CA GLU A 134 -2.29 -3.25 3.36
C GLU A 134 -1.01 -3.79 2.69
N LEU A 135 -0.21 -2.90 2.11
CA LEU A 135 1.00 -3.27 1.39
C LEU A 135 2.14 -3.75 2.31
N PHE A 136 2.29 -3.14 3.47
CA PHE A 136 3.38 -3.46 4.41
C PHE A 136 2.85 -4.09 5.70
N GLN A 137 3.29 -5.28 5.96
CA GLN A 137 2.93 -6.04 7.17
C GLN A 137 4.12 -6.57 7.94
#